data_97c2c7f5acb043e0568197cd493861c5
#
_entry.id   97c2c7f5acb043e0568197cd493861c5
#
_cell.length_a   1.000
_cell.length_b   1.000
_cell.length_c   1.000
_cell.angle_alpha   90.00
_cell.angle_beta   90.00
_cell.angle_gamma   90.00
#
_symmetry.space_group_name_H-M   'P 1'
#
loop_
_entity.id
_entity.type
_entity.pdbx_description
1 polymer ?
#
loop_
_entity_poly.entity_id
_entity_poly.type
_entity_poly.pdbx_seq_one_letter_code
_entity_poly.pdbx_strand_id
1 'polypeptide(L)'
;MKAHFLLPMLLLAASAIAQAPSLETMLKAKLPALGHRNWIVVADSAYPLQTALGIETITVNMSQLEAVKVVMSALNKTKHVRPNIMVDKELQFVPERDAKGITAYRKSLDEMLKGKAVSREMHEDIIAKLDEAGKTFKVLLIKTPHIQPYTSVFFQLECGYWSGEAEARMREAMKSSG
;
A
#
# COMPACT_ATOMS: atom_id res chain seq x y z
N MET A 1 74.18 1.53 13.27
CA MET A 1 73.08 2.06 12.49
C MET A 1 71.87 1.10 12.66
N LYS A 2 70.84 1.47 13.42
CA LYS A 2 69.64 0.64 13.62
C LYS A 2 68.53 1.22 12.73
N ALA A 3 68.14 0.48 11.70
CA ALA A 3 67.06 0.85 10.80
C ALA A 3 65.70 0.51 11.50
N HIS A 4 64.90 1.55 11.74
CA HIS A 4 63.52 1.38 12.22
C HIS A 4 62.62 1.22 10.99
N PHE A 5 62.05 0.03 10.83
CA PHE A 5 60.98 -0.24 9.85
C PHE A 5 59.64 0.24 10.44
N LEU A 6 59.10 1.31 9.91
CA LEU A 6 57.73 1.75 10.15
C LEU A 6 56.77 0.95 9.26
N LEU A 7 55.97 0.07 9.86
CA LEU A 7 54.92 -0.66 9.18
C LEU A 7 53.70 0.24 9.03
N PRO A 8 53.17 0.51 7.82
CA PRO A 8 51.97 1.32 7.66
C PRO A 8 50.76 0.51 8.12
N MET A 9 50.05 1.04 9.13
CA MET A 9 48.78 0.52 9.61
C MET A 9 47.66 0.88 8.63
N LEU A 10 47.22 -0.10 7.82
CA LEU A 10 46.15 0.05 6.86
C LEU A 10 44.79 0.05 7.64
N LEU A 11 44.18 1.25 7.82
CA LEU A 11 42.84 1.38 8.34
C LEU A 11 41.85 0.88 7.27
N LEU A 12 41.28 -0.30 7.44
CA LEU A 12 40.09 -0.73 6.69
C LEU A 12 38.89 0.06 7.21
N ALA A 13 38.44 1.04 6.48
CA ALA A 13 37.14 1.67 6.69
C ALA A 13 36.06 0.70 6.25
N ALA A 14 35.39 0.03 7.20
CA ALA A 14 34.19 -0.76 6.94
C ALA A 14 33.06 0.19 6.58
N SER A 15 32.73 0.28 5.28
CA SER A 15 31.53 0.99 4.82
C SER A 15 30.30 0.23 5.31
N ALA A 16 29.61 0.77 6.33
CA ALA A 16 28.32 0.26 6.73
C ALA A 16 27.32 0.49 5.58
N ILE A 17 26.93 -0.56 4.89
CA ILE A 17 25.82 -0.52 3.92
C ILE A 17 24.56 -0.27 4.74
N ALA A 18 24.03 0.95 4.67
CA ALA A 18 22.75 1.27 5.31
C ALA A 18 21.65 0.41 4.67
N GLN A 19 21.07 -0.47 5.44
CA GLN A 19 19.96 -1.31 5.00
C GLN A 19 18.76 -0.42 4.70
N ALA A 20 18.09 -0.65 3.56
CA ALA A 20 16.87 0.07 3.20
C ALA A 20 15.82 -0.07 4.33
N PRO A 21 15.08 1.00 4.65
CA PRO A 21 14.08 0.95 5.73
C PRO A 21 13.01 -0.08 5.43
N SER A 22 12.51 -0.76 6.48
CA SER A 22 11.41 -1.71 6.34
C SER A 22 10.13 -1.01 5.87
N LEU A 23 9.18 -1.78 5.29
CA LEU A 23 7.88 -1.25 4.87
C LEU A 23 7.14 -0.60 6.06
N GLU A 24 7.21 -1.19 7.26
CA GLU A 24 6.63 -0.62 8.48
C GLU A 24 7.22 0.76 8.80
N THR A 25 8.54 0.89 8.69
CA THR A 25 9.24 2.15 8.95
C THR A 25 8.83 3.22 7.93
N MET A 26 8.75 2.85 6.66
CA MET A 26 8.30 3.75 5.59
C MET A 26 6.85 4.20 5.80
N LEU A 27 5.94 3.28 6.12
CA LEU A 27 4.54 3.61 6.40
C LEU A 27 4.41 4.50 7.63
N LYS A 28 5.14 4.22 8.71
CA LYS A 28 5.14 5.07 9.90
C LYS A 28 5.54 6.52 9.60
N ALA A 29 6.50 6.71 8.69
CA ALA A 29 6.93 8.04 8.27
C ALA A 29 5.94 8.74 7.33
N LYS A 30 5.27 7.99 6.43
CA LYS A 30 4.41 8.54 5.38
C LYS A 30 2.95 8.72 5.80
N LEU A 31 2.40 7.80 6.60
CA LEU A 31 0.98 7.82 7.00
C LEU A 31 0.51 9.14 7.63
N PRO A 32 1.29 9.84 8.46
CA PRO A 32 0.84 11.13 9.01
C PRO A 32 0.52 12.21 7.96
N ALA A 33 1.13 12.11 6.77
CA ALA A 33 0.88 13.03 5.66
C ALA A 33 -0.25 12.57 4.72
N LEU A 34 -0.70 11.31 4.83
CA LEU A 34 -1.78 10.77 4.00
C LEU A 34 -3.12 10.96 4.71
N GLY A 35 -4.08 11.55 4.01
CA GLY A 35 -5.41 11.85 4.52
C GLY A 35 -6.51 11.31 3.62
N HIS A 36 -7.71 11.85 3.79
CA HIS A 36 -8.88 11.57 2.95
C HIS A 36 -8.54 11.75 1.46
N ARG A 37 -8.97 10.82 0.60
CA ARG A 37 -8.73 10.71 -0.85
C ARG A 37 -7.32 10.28 -1.26
N ASN A 38 -6.37 10.13 -0.32
CA ASN A 38 -5.12 9.46 -0.64
C ASN A 38 -5.33 7.94 -0.78
N TRP A 39 -4.39 7.29 -1.46
CA TRP A 39 -4.45 5.85 -1.69
C TRP A 39 -3.15 5.18 -1.26
N ILE A 40 -3.28 3.93 -0.81
CA ILE A 40 -2.17 2.99 -0.71
C ILE A 40 -2.55 1.79 -1.56
N VAL A 41 -1.63 1.31 -2.39
CA VAL A 41 -1.84 0.15 -3.26
C VAL A 41 -0.75 -0.85 -2.99
N VAL A 42 -1.11 -2.11 -2.80
CA VAL A 42 -0.15 -3.23 -2.81
C VAL A 42 -0.38 -3.99 -4.11
N ALA A 43 0.62 -3.95 -4.99
CA ALA A 43 0.52 -4.44 -6.35
C ALA A 43 1.55 -5.53 -6.67
N ASP A 44 1.23 -6.36 -7.65
CA ASP A 44 2.13 -7.36 -8.22
C ASP A 44 3.29 -6.73 -9.01
N SER A 45 4.22 -7.56 -9.49
CA SER A 45 5.43 -7.10 -10.17
C SER A 45 5.17 -6.55 -11.59
N ALA A 46 4.05 -6.90 -12.22
CA ALA A 46 3.69 -6.42 -13.55
C ALA A 46 2.99 -5.04 -13.52
N TYR A 47 2.55 -4.58 -12.35
CA TYR A 47 1.92 -3.27 -12.25
C TYR A 47 2.84 -2.17 -12.84
N PRO A 48 2.35 -1.27 -13.72
CA PRO A 48 3.19 -0.31 -14.41
C PRO A 48 3.81 0.73 -13.47
N LEU A 49 4.99 1.21 -13.82
CA LEU A 49 5.55 2.44 -13.23
C LEU A 49 4.81 3.63 -13.83
N GLN A 50 4.02 4.29 -13.02
CA GLN A 50 3.24 5.45 -13.45
C GLN A 50 4.05 6.75 -13.29
N THR A 51 3.83 7.70 -14.22
CA THR A 51 4.59 8.96 -14.28
C THR A 51 3.83 10.16 -13.69
N ALA A 52 2.58 9.97 -13.24
CA ALA A 52 1.82 11.04 -12.59
C ALA A 52 2.49 11.49 -11.29
N LEU A 53 2.66 12.80 -11.08
CA LEU A 53 3.37 13.39 -9.93
C LEU A 53 2.74 13.04 -8.56
N GLY A 54 1.47 12.68 -8.55
CA GLY A 54 0.78 12.21 -7.34
C GLY A 54 1.15 10.77 -6.95
N ILE A 55 1.69 9.96 -7.87
CA ILE A 55 1.96 8.55 -7.65
C ILE A 55 3.42 8.34 -7.28
N GLU A 56 3.64 7.80 -6.10
CA GLU A 56 4.95 7.38 -5.62
C GLU A 56 5.01 5.86 -5.59
N THR A 57 5.94 5.28 -6.37
CA THR A 57 6.15 3.83 -6.40
C THR A 57 7.36 3.44 -5.56
N ILE A 58 7.17 2.49 -4.65
CA ILE A 58 8.25 1.84 -3.90
C ILE A 58 8.22 0.34 -4.18
N THR A 59 9.38 -0.31 -4.10
CA THR A 59 9.50 -1.77 -4.23
C THR A 59 9.87 -2.39 -2.91
N VAL A 60 9.30 -3.56 -2.61
CA VAL A 60 9.60 -4.31 -1.39
C VAL A 60 9.91 -5.76 -1.73
N ASN A 61 10.82 -6.39 -0.99
CA ASN A 61 11.16 -7.79 -1.16
C ASN A 61 10.44 -8.64 -0.10
N MET A 62 9.12 -8.70 -0.20
CA MET A 62 8.25 -9.54 0.64
C MET A 62 7.06 -10.04 -0.19
N SER A 63 6.36 -11.07 0.29
CA SER A 63 5.18 -11.56 -0.39
C SER A 63 4.06 -10.52 -0.42
N GLN A 64 3.17 -10.62 -1.42
CA GLN A 64 2.00 -9.75 -1.57
C GLN A 64 1.14 -9.75 -0.30
N LEU A 65 0.84 -10.92 0.25
CA LEU A 65 0.01 -11.05 1.46
C LEU A 65 0.69 -10.45 2.70
N GLU A 66 2.01 -10.58 2.84
CA GLU A 66 2.75 -9.92 3.93
C GLU A 66 2.69 -8.40 3.80
N ALA A 67 2.89 -7.86 2.59
CA ALA A 67 2.78 -6.43 2.35
C ALA A 67 1.36 -5.90 2.67
N VAL A 68 0.31 -6.61 2.24
CA VAL A 68 -1.09 -6.29 2.59
C VAL A 68 -1.28 -6.29 4.10
N LYS A 69 -0.79 -7.31 4.81
CA LYS A 69 -0.87 -7.42 6.27
C LYS A 69 -0.19 -6.24 6.98
N VAL A 70 1.00 -5.85 6.49
CA VAL A 70 1.75 -4.70 7.04
C VAL A 70 0.97 -3.40 6.85
N VAL A 71 0.43 -3.14 5.64
CA VAL A 71 -0.39 -1.96 5.36
C VAL A 71 -1.63 -1.93 6.26
N MET A 72 -2.38 -3.03 6.36
CA MET A 72 -3.56 -3.12 7.22
C MET A 72 -3.20 -2.88 8.69
N SER A 73 -2.11 -3.46 9.18
CA SER A 73 -1.64 -3.26 10.55
C SER A 73 -1.28 -1.80 10.82
N ALA A 74 -0.64 -1.13 9.87
CA ALA A 74 -0.29 0.27 9.97
C ALA A 74 -1.54 1.16 9.98
N LEU A 75 -2.49 0.93 9.08
CA LEU A 75 -3.75 1.67 9.00
C LEU A 75 -4.62 1.48 10.26
N ASN A 76 -4.70 0.28 10.81
CA ASN A 76 -5.45 0.01 12.04
C ASN A 76 -4.92 0.77 13.26
N LYS A 77 -3.66 1.24 13.25
CA LYS A 77 -3.05 2.05 14.31
C LYS A 77 -3.29 3.54 14.14
N THR A 78 -3.83 3.98 13.00
CA THR A 78 -4.14 5.38 12.73
C THR A 78 -5.56 5.72 13.20
N LYS A 79 -5.76 6.97 13.63
CA LYS A 79 -7.09 7.47 14.02
C LYS A 79 -7.67 8.46 12.99
N HIS A 80 -6.80 9.08 12.19
CA HIS A 80 -7.19 10.14 11.27
C HIS A 80 -7.71 9.62 9.92
N VAL A 81 -7.35 8.38 9.54
CA VAL A 81 -7.84 7.73 8.34
C VAL A 81 -8.35 6.31 8.60
N ARG A 82 -9.26 5.87 7.75
CA ARG A 82 -9.73 4.48 7.63
C ARG A 82 -9.71 4.09 6.15
N PRO A 83 -9.42 2.83 5.80
CA PRO A 83 -9.43 2.40 4.42
C PRO A 83 -10.82 1.94 3.95
N ASN A 84 -11.21 2.33 2.74
CA ASN A 84 -12.11 1.56 1.89
C ASN A 84 -11.24 0.60 1.09
N ILE A 85 -11.45 -0.70 1.25
CA ILE A 85 -10.63 -1.72 0.63
C ILE A 85 -11.31 -2.16 -0.68
N MET A 86 -10.57 -2.16 -1.78
CA MET A 86 -11.01 -2.66 -3.07
C MET A 86 -10.07 -3.76 -3.53
N VAL A 87 -10.61 -4.78 -4.19
CA VAL A 87 -9.89 -5.85 -4.86
C VAL A 87 -10.51 -6.10 -6.22
N ASP A 88 -9.70 -6.57 -7.16
CA ASP A 88 -10.15 -6.87 -8.50
C ASP A 88 -11.22 -8.00 -8.48
N LYS A 89 -12.36 -7.76 -9.09
CA LYS A 89 -13.43 -8.75 -9.23
C LYS A 89 -12.96 -9.95 -10.01
N GLU A 90 -12.09 -9.74 -10.99
CA GLU A 90 -11.49 -10.77 -11.85
C GLU A 90 -10.73 -11.82 -11.05
N LEU A 91 -10.13 -11.46 -9.91
CA LEU A 91 -9.41 -12.40 -9.05
C LEU A 91 -10.22 -13.66 -8.75
N GLN A 92 -11.54 -13.53 -8.58
CA GLN A 92 -12.42 -14.65 -8.27
C GLN A 92 -12.55 -15.65 -9.43
N PHE A 93 -12.24 -15.23 -10.65
CA PHE A 93 -12.43 -16.01 -11.87
C PHE A 93 -11.11 -16.50 -12.49
N VAL A 94 -9.94 -16.08 -11.98
CA VAL A 94 -8.64 -16.58 -12.44
C VAL A 94 -8.52 -18.08 -12.14
N PRO A 95 -8.39 -18.95 -13.16
CA PRO A 95 -8.32 -20.38 -12.93
C PRO A 95 -6.93 -20.84 -12.49
N GLU A 96 -6.86 -21.85 -11.65
CA GLU A 96 -5.63 -22.43 -11.11
C GLU A 96 -4.67 -22.92 -12.23
N ARG A 97 -5.21 -23.41 -13.34
CA ARG A 97 -4.41 -23.90 -14.49
C ARG A 97 -3.60 -22.80 -15.17
N ASP A 98 -4.09 -21.55 -15.12
CA ASP A 98 -3.49 -20.39 -15.79
C ASP A 98 -2.62 -19.55 -14.84
N ALA A 99 -2.86 -19.69 -13.53
CA ALA A 99 -2.07 -19.03 -12.48
C ALA A 99 -1.91 -19.97 -11.28
N LYS A 100 -0.89 -20.83 -11.32
CA LYS A 100 -0.63 -21.83 -10.27
C LYS A 100 -0.52 -21.18 -8.89
N GLY A 101 -1.29 -21.67 -7.91
CA GLY A 101 -1.32 -21.16 -6.54
C GLY A 101 -2.35 -20.03 -6.30
N ILE A 102 -3.07 -19.57 -7.34
CA ILE A 102 -4.05 -18.47 -7.22
C ILE A 102 -5.20 -18.82 -6.27
N THR A 103 -5.60 -20.10 -6.24
CA THR A 103 -6.66 -20.57 -5.34
C THR A 103 -6.26 -20.43 -3.87
N ALA A 104 -5.02 -20.79 -3.55
CA ALA A 104 -4.48 -20.64 -2.21
C ALA A 104 -4.31 -19.15 -1.83
N TYR A 105 -3.82 -18.34 -2.77
CA TYR A 105 -3.71 -16.89 -2.58
C TYR A 105 -5.07 -16.27 -2.27
N ARG A 106 -6.09 -16.55 -3.10
CA ARG A 106 -7.47 -16.06 -2.94
C ARG A 106 -8.02 -16.39 -1.57
N LYS A 107 -7.92 -17.67 -1.16
CA LYS A 107 -8.37 -18.14 0.15
C LYS A 107 -7.68 -17.37 1.30
N SER A 108 -6.37 -17.18 1.21
CA SER A 108 -5.58 -16.47 2.22
C SER A 108 -5.95 -14.99 2.29
N LEU A 109 -6.16 -14.35 1.14
CA LEU A 109 -6.59 -12.96 1.07
C LEU A 109 -8.01 -12.79 1.63
N ASP A 110 -8.95 -13.64 1.24
CA ASP A 110 -10.33 -13.60 1.74
C ASP A 110 -10.38 -13.79 3.27
N GLU A 111 -9.58 -14.70 3.83
CA GLU A 111 -9.50 -14.86 5.29
C GLU A 111 -8.88 -13.63 5.98
N MET A 112 -7.85 -13.03 5.38
CA MET A 112 -7.21 -11.81 5.91
C MET A 112 -8.17 -10.61 5.90
N LEU A 113 -9.05 -10.52 4.90
CA LEU A 113 -10.02 -9.44 4.74
C LEU A 113 -11.37 -9.72 5.41
N LYS A 114 -11.53 -10.88 6.03
CA LYS A 114 -12.77 -11.28 6.71
C LYS A 114 -13.20 -10.25 7.76
N GLY A 115 -14.48 -9.89 7.73
CA GLY A 115 -15.05 -8.87 8.63
C GLY A 115 -14.67 -7.42 8.29
N LYS A 116 -13.99 -7.18 7.16
CA LYS A 116 -13.74 -5.85 6.62
C LYS A 116 -14.78 -5.51 5.55
N ALA A 117 -15.07 -4.22 5.41
CA ALA A 117 -15.82 -3.74 4.24
C ALA A 117 -14.89 -3.77 3.02
N VAL A 118 -15.15 -4.70 2.10
CA VAL A 118 -14.36 -4.90 0.88
C VAL A 118 -15.29 -4.82 -0.32
N SER A 119 -15.00 -3.93 -1.28
CA SER A 119 -15.65 -3.94 -2.58
C SER A 119 -14.85 -4.76 -3.58
N ARG A 120 -15.57 -5.46 -4.48
CA ARG A 120 -15.00 -6.16 -5.62
C ARG A 120 -15.47 -5.48 -6.88
N GLU A 121 -14.57 -4.80 -7.55
CA GLU A 121 -14.85 -3.99 -8.73
C GLU A 121 -14.03 -4.49 -9.91
N MET A 122 -14.45 -4.16 -11.14
CA MET A 122 -13.62 -4.47 -12.31
C MET A 122 -12.29 -3.75 -12.22
N HIS A 123 -11.22 -4.42 -12.62
CA HIS A 123 -9.86 -3.87 -12.58
C HIS A 123 -9.80 -2.48 -13.21
N GLU A 124 -10.34 -2.32 -14.42
CA GLU A 124 -10.33 -1.06 -15.15
C GLU A 124 -11.05 0.07 -14.41
N ASP A 125 -12.14 -0.22 -13.67
CA ASP A 125 -12.86 0.77 -12.90
C ASP A 125 -12.02 1.26 -11.70
N ILE A 126 -11.28 0.35 -11.04
CA ILE A 126 -10.38 0.72 -9.94
C ILE A 126 -9.22 1.56 -10.46
N ILE A 127 -8.61 1.14 -11.60
CA ILE A 127 -7.50 1.87 -12.21
C ILE A 127 -7.93 3.27 -12.65
N ALA A 128 -9.11 3.43 -13.25
CA ALA A 128 -9.63 4.74 -13.62
C ALA A 128 -9.77 5.69 -12.41
N LYS A 129 -10.27 5.18 -11.27
CA LYS A 129 -10.34 5.93 -10.01
C LYS A 129 -8.96 6.33 -9.48
N LEU A 130 -8.00 5.39 -9.57
CA LEU A 130 -6.63 5.61 -9.10
C LEU A 130 -5.91 6.66 -9.95
N ASP A 131 -6.04 6.57 -11.28
CA ASP A 131 -5.44 7.51 -12.23
C ASP A 131 -6.01 8.93 -12.01
N GLU A 132 -7.31 9.05 -11.78
CA GLU A 132 -7.91 10.34 -11.46
C GLU A 132 -7.42 10.88 -10.11
N ALA A 133 -7.34 10.02 -9.09
CA ALA A 133 -6.79 10.40 -7.79
C ALA A 133 -5.33 10.84 -7.90
N GLY A 134 -4.50 10.15 -8.69
CA GLY A 134 -3.08 10.46 -8.89
C GLY A 134 -2.80 11.82 -9.53
N LYS A 135 -3.79 12.46 -10.16
CA LYS A 135 -3.66 13.83 -10.69
C LYS A 135 -3.61 14.89 -9.57
N THR A 136 -4.26 14.66 -8.46
CA THR A 136 -4.47 15.67 -7.41
C THR A 136 -3.99 15.21 -6.03
N PHE A 137 -4.08 13.91 -5.73
CA PHE A 137 -3.80 13.32 -4.43
C PHE A 137 -2.61 12.37 -4.49
N LYS A 138 -2.02 12.09 -3.32
CA LYS A 138 -0.95 11.09 -3.23
C LYS A 138 -1.52 9.67 -3.29
N VAL A 139 -0.86 8.86 -4.13
CA VAL A 139 -0.98 7.41 -4.21
C VAL A 139 0.36 6.80 -3.85
N LEU A 140 0.42 6.03 -2.78
CA LEU A 140 1.59 5.23 -2.43
C LEU A 140 1.41 3.83 -3.02
N LEU A 141 2.15 3.52 -4.07
CA LEU A 141 2.13 2.25 -4.76
C LEU A 141 3.29 1.38 -4.27
N ILE A 142 2.98 0.25 -3.66
CA ILE A 142 3.92 -0.71 -3.10
C ILE A 142 3.95 -1.93 -4.00
N LYS A 143 5.02 -2.07 -4.79
CA LYS A 143 5.23 -3.24 -5.66
C LYS A 143 5.94 -4.36 -4.93
N THR A 144 5.40 -5.55 -5.07
CA THR A 144 5.97 -6.79 -4.56
C THR A 144 6.53 -7.65 -5.70
N PRO A 145 7.35 -8.68 -5.44
CA PRO A 145 7.79 -9.63 -6.47
C PRO A 145 6.71 -10.65 -6.88
N HIS A 146 5.47 -10.45 -6.48
CA HIS A 146 4.36 -11.36 -6.81
C HIS A 146 4.08 -11.37 -8.32
N ILE A 147 3.75 -12.54 -8.89
CA ILE A 147 3.60 -12.75 -10.34
C ILE A 147 2.25 -13.37 -10.75
N GLN A 148 1.21 -13.19 -9.95
CA GLN A 148 -0.14 -13.66 -10.28
C GLN A 148 -1.04 -12.47 -10.64
N PRO A 149 -1.93 -12.61 -11.64
CA PRO A 149 -2.77 -11.52 -12.14
C PRO A 149 -3.91 -11.18 -11.15
N TYR A 150 -4.36 -9.92 -11.20
CA TYR A 150 -5.52 -9.42 -10.45
C TYR A 150 -5.41 -9.60 -8.92
N THR A 151 -4.19 -9.56 -8.39
CA THR A 151 -3.90 -9.77 -6.96
C THR A 151 -3.66 -8.49 -6.19
N SER A 152 -3.78 -7.34 -6.85
CA SER A 152 -3.62 -6.03 -6.23
C SER A 152 -4.69 -5.78 -5.17
N VAL A 153 -4.30 -5.09 -4.09
CA VAL A 153 -5.20 -4.64 -3.03
C VAL A 153 -5.08 -3.13 -2.91
N PHE A 154 -6.21 -2.45 -3.02
CA PHE A 154 -6.30 -1.00 -3.05
C PHE A 154 -6.95 -0.49 -1.77
N PHE A 155 -6.32 0.46 -1.12
CA PHE A 155 -6.79 1.11 0.10
C PHE A 155 -7.03 2.59 -0.19
N GLN A 156 -8.27 2.95 -0.52
CA GLN A 156 -8.66 4.35 -0.59
C GLN A 156 -8.87 4.87 0.83
N LEU A 157 -8.18 5.95 1.20
CA LEU A 157 -8.25 6.48 2.55
C LEU A 157 -9.41 7.46 2.69
N GLU A 158 -10.18 7.29 3.76
CA GLU A 158 -11.23 8.21 4.19
C GLU A 158 -10.96 8.75 5.59
N CYS A 159 -11.71 9.78 5.98
CA CYS A 159 -11.65 10.35 7.32
C CYS A 159 -11.98 9.28 8.38
N GLY A 160 -11.07 9.04 9.30
CA GLY A 160 -11.22 8.02 10.33
C GLY A 160 -12.11 8.42 11.52
N TYR A 161 -12.32 9.72 11.72
CA TYR A 161 -13.05 10.28 12.87
C TYR A 161 -14.37 10.96 12.49
N TRP A 162 -14.78 10.90 11.20
CA TRP A 162 -16.04 11.46 10.72
C TRP A 162 -16.76 10.43 9.86
N SER A 163 -18.01 10.09 10.23
CA SER A 163 -18.80 9.11 9.51
C SER A 163 -19.78 9.77 8.54
N GLY A 164 -20.28 8.99 7.56
CA GLY A 164 -21.34 9.45 6.66
C GLY A 164 -22.62 9.84 7.40
N GLU A 165 -22.96 9.15 8.50
CA GLU A 165 -24.12 9.48 9.34
C GLU A 165 -23.90 10.80 10.09
N ALA A 166 -22.68 11.09 10.56
CA ALA A 166 -22.34 12.37 11.18
C ALA A 166 -22.45 13.52 10.18
N GLU A 167 -21.94 13.29 8.95
CA GLU A 167 -22.07 14.23 7.84
C GLU A 167 -23.55 14.52 7.50
N ALA A 168 -24.37 13.46 7.39
CA ALA A 168 -25.80 13.60 7.09
C ALA A 168 -26.53 14.41 8.17
N ARG A 169 -26.28 14.14 9.45
CA ARG A 169 -26.87 14.89 10.58
C ARG A 169 -26.45 16.36 10.55
N MET A 170 -25.17 16.63 10.29
CA MET A 170 -24.67 18.01 10.20
C MET A 170 -25.37 18.76 9.04
N ARG A 171 -25.47 18.15 7.85
CA ARG A 171 -26.12 18.75 6.69
C ARG A 171 -27.61 19.04 6.94
N GLU A 172 -28.30 18.14 7.66
CA GLU A 172 -29.68 18.37 8.03
C GLU A 172 -29.85 19.56 9.00
N ALA A 173 -28.97 19.65 10.01
CA ALA A 173 -28.95 20.81 10.90
C ALA A 173 -28.68 22.13 10.18
N MET A 174 -27.82 22.14 9.16
CA MET A 174 -27.56 23.32 8.33
C MET A 174 -28.80 23.78 7.57
N LYS A 175 -29.65 22.87 7.07
CA LYS A 175 -30.90 23.22 6.36
C LYS A 175 -31.94 23.82 7.29
N SER A 176 -32.00 23.40 8.55
CA SER A 176 -32.96 23.88 9.54
C SER A 176 -32.56 25.24 10.17
N SER A 177 -31.34 25.72 9.91
CA SER A 177 -30.80 26.95 10.47
C SER A 177 -30.81 28.16 9.49
N GLY A 178 -31.27 27.97 8.27
CA GLY A 178 -31.41 28.98 7.22
C GLY A 178 -32.88 29.19 6.85
#